data_0935701a9fcd6de560ad51fc00c986ad
#
_entry.id   0935701a9fcd6de560ad51fc00c986ad
#
_cell.length_a   1.000
_cell.length_b   1.000
_cell.length_c   1.000
_cell.angle_alpha   90.00
_cell.angle_beta   90.00
_cell.angle_gamma   90.00
#
_symmetry.space_group_name_H-M   'P 1'
#
loop_
_entity.id
_entity.type
_entity.pdbx_description
1 polymer ?
#
loop_
_entity_poly.entity_id
_entity_poly.type
_entity_poly.pdbx_seq_one_letter_code
_entity_poly.pdbx_strand_id
1 'polypeptide(L)'
;MGFIAVPLGYLLTFIYKLVGNYGISLIILTVLVKLLLYPLYFKQIKSTASMSSLQPKMKAIQEKYKNDKEKMNEEMAKLYKEEKFNPMGGCLPMLIQLPIIMGLFTLLRNPMRYIADENMIFAVHQSFLWIKDLGQPDLWILPIAAAVSTYISFAMTQQLTGQNEMMGGQGKSMNMIMKYFFPLSILWLARAYPAGLAIYWAGGQFIQIFLNIRMNKFRAKLKEEQELEEKRRRAEKQLEKMKKARMKG
;
A
#
# COMPACT_ATOMS: atom_id res chain seq x y z
N MET A 1 6.05 -21.62 -0.65
CA MET A 1 6.34 -20.40 -1.45
C MET A 1 6.49 -20.69 -2.95
N GLY A 2 6.79 -21.93 -3.36
CA GLY A 2 6.85 -22.33 -4.77
C GLY A 2 5.56 -22.07 -5.57
N PHE A 3 4.41 -22.15 -4.93
CA PHE A 3 3.10 -21.91 -5.58
C PHE A 3 3.00 -20.55 -6.29
N ILE A 4 3.64 -19.49 -5.76
CA ILE A 4 3.69 -18.16 -6.37
C ILE A 4 4.93 -17.98 -7.23
N ALA A 5 6.06 -18.56 -6.84
CA ALA A 5 7.30 -18.47 -7.60
C ALA A 5 7.18 -19.09 -9.00
N VAL A 6 6.48 -20.23 -9.14
CA VAL A 6 6.28 -20.92 -10.42
C VAL A 6 5.53 -20.05 -11.44
N PRO A 7 4.30 -19.55 -11.17
CA PRO A 7 3.60 -18.71 -12.14
C PRO A 7 4.36 -17.40 -12.44
N LEU A 8 5.04 -16.82 -11.46
CA LEU A 8 5.87 -15.64 -11.69
C LEU A 8 7.08 -15.96 -12.59
N GLY A 9 7.68 -17.13 -12.43
CA GLY A 9 8.75 -17.61 -13.29
C GLY A 9 8.30 -17.78 -14.75
N TYR A 10 7.17 -18.42 -14.98
CA TYR A 10 6.58 -18.54 -16.32
C TYR A 10 6.26 -17.18 -16.94
N LEU A 11 5.65 -16.27 -16.18
CA LEU A 11 5.33 -14.93 -16.66
C LEU A 11 6.59 -14.14 -17.00
N LEU A 12 7.60 -14.19 -16.13
CA LEU A 12 8.87 -13.53 -16.36
C LEU A 12 9.59 -14.09 -17.60
N THR A 13 9.59 -15.42 -17.77
CA THR A 13 10.15 -16.10 -18.94
C THR A 13 9.42 -15.67 -20.24
N PHE A 14 8.10 -15.61 -20.21
CA PHE A 14 7.30 -15.14 -21.32
C PHE A 14 7.66 -13.72 -21.72
N ILE A 15 7.73 -12.80 -20.75
CA ILE A 15 8.13 -11.40 -20.99
C ILE A 15 9.54 -11.33 -21.55
N TYR A 16 10.48 -12.11 -20.99
CA TYR A 16 11.86 -12.13 -21.45
C TYR A 16 11.98 -12.58 -22.90
N LYS A 17 11.24 -13.61 -23.33
CA LYS A 17 11.20 -14.06 -24.74
C LYS A 17 10.72 -12.99 -25.69
N LEU A 18 9.88 -12.06 -25.25
CA LEU A 18 9.40 -10.96 -26.09
C LEU A 18 10.39 -9.78 -26.14
N VAL A 19 11.10 -9.54 -25.05
CA VAL A 19 11.90 -8.31 -24.87
C VAL A 19 13.40 -8.54 -25.04
N GLY A 20 13.89 -9.75 -24.72
CA GLY A 20 15.30 -10.11 -24.80
C GLY A 20 16.21 -9.46 -23.75
N ASN A 21 15.65 -8.73 -22.78
CA ASN A 21 16.41 -8.06 -21.73
C ASN A 21 15.80 -8.33 -20.35
N TYR A 22 16.60 -8.89 -19.44
CA TYR A 22 16.11 -9.33 -18.14
C TYR A 22 15.69 -8.17 -17.22
N GLY A 23 16.45 -7.07 -17.21
CA GLY A 23 16.12 -5.88 -16.41
C GLY A 23 14.80 -5.23 -16.85
N ILE A 24 14.59 -5.10 -18.17
CA ILE A 24 13.33 -4.59 -18.72
C ILE A 24 12.19 -5.57 -18.40
N SER A 25 12.43 -6.87 -18.48
CA SER A 25 11.43 -7.89 -18.14
C SER A 25 10.97 -7.80 -16.68
N LEU A 26 11.88 -7.52 -15.76
CA LEU A 26 11.55 -7.28 -14.34
C LEU A 26 10.71 -6.02 -14.16
N ILE A 27 10.99 -4.95 -14.90
CA ILE A 27 10.19 -3.72 -14.86
C ILE A 27 8.78 -3.98 -15.38
N ILE A 28 8.66 -4.66 -16.53
CA ILE A 28 7.35 -5.02 -17.12
C ILE A 28 6.58 -5.93 -16.15
N LEU A 29 7.21 -6.95 -15.58
CA LEU A 29 6.60 -7.81 -14.58
C LEU A 29 6.08 -6.99 -13.39
N THR A 30 6.87 -6.03 -12.90
CA THR A 30 6.47 -5.13 -11.80
C THR A 30 5.21 -4.34 -12.15
N VAL A 31 5.17 -3.76 -13.36
CA VAL A 31 3.99 -3.01 -13.85
C VAL A 31 2.77 -3.91 -13.95
N LEU A 32 2.91 -5.10 -14.55
CA LEU A 32 1.80 -6.05 -14.70
C LEU A 32 1.23 -6.50 -13.36
N VAL A 33 2.09 -6.84 -12.39
CA VAL A 33 1.65 -7.21 -11.03
C VAL A 33 0.92 -6.04 -10.36
N LYS A 34 1.42 -4.82 -10.49
CA LYS A 34 0.76 -3.62 -9.94
C LYS A 34 -0.57 -3.32 -10.62
N LEU A 35 -0.68 -3.50 -11.92
CA LEU A 35 -1.93 -3.35 -12.66
C LEU A 35 -2.96 -4.40 -12.27
N LEU A 36 -2.55 -5.65 -12.10
CA LEU A 36 -3.41 -6.73 -11.62
C LEU A 36 -3.97 -6.44 -10.23
N LEU A 37 -3.17 -5.86 -9.36
CA LEU A 37 -3.56 -5.49 -7.99
C LEU A 37 -4.30 -4.14 -7.92
N TYR A 38 -4.31 -3.35 -8.99
CA TYR A 38 -4.91 -2.02 -9.01
C TYR A 38 -6.38 -1.98 -8.56
N PRO A 39 -7.29 -2.86 -9.05
CA PRO A 39 -8.69 -2.85 -8.60
C PRO A 39 -8.84 -3.10 -7.10
N LEU A 40 -7.93 -3.85 -6.52
CA LEU A 40 -7.90 -4.12 -5.09
C LEU A 40 -7.45 -2.88 -4.29
N TYR A 41 -6.41 -2.19 -4.77
CA TYR A 41 -5.99 -0.89 -4.21
C TYR A 41 -7.11 0.14 -4.30
N PHE A 42 -7.84 0.18 -5.41
CA PHE A 42 -8.95 1.11 -5.59
C PHE A 42 -10.08 0.85 -4.58
N LYS A 43 -10.49 -0.41 -4.40
CA LYS A 43 -11.50 -0.81 -3.39
C LYS A 43 -11.06 -0.41 -1.98
N GLN A 44 -9.81 -0.64 -1.64
CA GLN A 44 -9.25 -0.27 -0.36
C GLN A 44 -9.31 1.24 -0.11
N ILE A 45 -8.91 2.05 -1.08
CA ILE A 45 -8.93 3.51 -0.91
C ILE A 45 -10.35 4.03 -0.80
N LYS A 46 -11.31 3.45 -1.53
CA LYS A 46 -12.72 3.76 -1.36
C LYS A 46 -13.20 3.41 0.06
N SER A 47 -12.79 2.27 0.59
CA SER A 47 -13.08 1.88 1.98
C SER A 47 -12.44 2.81 3.02
N THR A 48 -11.22 3.28 2.76
CA THR A 48 -10.52 4.20 3.68
C THR A 48 -10.91 5.66 3.50
N ALA A 49 -11.53 6.04 2.37
CA ALA A 49 -12.04 7.40 2.17
C ALA A 49 -13.17 7.74 3.15
N SER A 50 -14.03 6.78 3.48
CA SER A 50 -15.08 6.94 4.50
C SER A 50 -14.53 7.17 5.91
N MET A 51 -13.25 6.86 6.12
CA MET A 51 -12.56 7.07 7.38
C MET A 51 -12.33 8.55 7.73
N SER A 52 -12.22 9.41 6.73
CA SER A 52 -12.04 10.84 6.99
C SER A 52 -13.23 11.47 7.74
N SER A 53 -14.43 10.94 7.54
CA SER A 53 -15.63 11.36 8.28
C SER A 53 -15.67 10.81 9.71
N LEU A 54 -14.97 9.71 9.98
CA LEU A 54 -14.89 9.11 11.32
C LEU A 54 -13.81 9.74 12.20
N GLN A 55 -12.80 10.38 11.62
CA GLN A 55 -11.69 11.00 12.36
C GLN A 55 -12.14 11.91 13.50
N PRO A 56 -13.08 12.87 13.33
CA PRO A 56 -13.51 13.73 14.43
C PRO A 56 -14.20 12.95 15.56
N LYS A 57 -14.98 11.91 15.25
CA LYS A 57 -15.62 11.04 16.23
C LYS A 57 -14.59 10.24 17.03
N MET A 58 -13.58 9.71 16.33
CA MET A 58 -12.48 8.97 16.95
C MET A 58 -11.64 9.85 17.88
N LYS A 59 -11.32 11.07 17.46
CA LYS A 59 -10.62 12.04 18.33
C LYS A 59 -11.41 12.39 19.59
N ALA A 60 -12.71 12.61 19.45
CA ALA A 60 -13.58 12.87 20.59
C ALA A 60 -13.60 11.71 21.61
N ILE A 61 -13.63 10.45 21.13
CA ILE A 61 -13.52 9.28 22.00
C ILE A 61 -12.15 9.22 22.68
N GLN A 62 -11.07 9.43 21.93
CA GLN A 62 -9.71 9.41 22.46
C GLN A 62 -9.47 10.49 23.52
N GLU A 63 -10.01 11.70 23.30
CA GLU A 63 -9.92 12.79 24.28
C GLU A 63 -10.76 12.50 25.52
N LYS A 64 -11.98 12.02 25.33
CA LYS A 64 -12.91 11.73 26.44
C LYS A 64 -12.40 10.62 27.36
N TYR A 65 -11.80 9.57 26.79
CA TYR A 65 -11.35 8.39 27.53
C TYR A 65 -9.82 8.27 27.59
N LYS A 66 -9.10 9.40 27.55
CA LYS A 66 -7.62 9.45 27.53
C LYS A 66 -6.96 8.66 28.66
N ASN A 67 -7.60 8.63 29.82
CA ASN A 67 -7.10 7.98 31.05
C ASN A 67 -7.70 6.58 31.27
N ASP A 68 -8.63 6.14 30.44
CA ASP A 68 -9.31 4.84 30.52
C ASP A 68 -9.20 4.12 29.19
N LYS A 69 -8.13 3.34 29.04
CA LYS A 69 -7.84 2.63 27.79
C LYS A 69 -8.88 1.55 27.46
N GLU A 70 -9.47 0.94 28.47
CA GLU A 70 -10.44 -0.13 28.28
C GLU A 70 -11.75 0.43 27.69
N LYS A 71 -12.28 1.49 28.30
CA LYS A 71 -13.45 2.22 27.76
C LYS A 71 -13.17 2.86 26.41
N MET A 72 -11.97 3.41 26.20
CA MET A 72 -11.59 3.96 24.91
C MET A 72 -11.67 2.89 23.81
N ASN A 73 -11.13 1.69 24.06
CA ASN A 73 -11.16 0.58 23.09
C ASN A 73 -12.58 0.07 22.85
N GLU A 74 -13.41 -0.01 23.90
CA GLU A 74 -14.81 -0.41 23.80
C GLU A 74 -15.62 0.57 22.93
N GLU A 75 -15.52 1.87 23.20
CA GLU A 75 -16.24 2.90 22.45
C GLU A 75 -15.73 3.04 21.00
N MET A 76 -14.43 2.84 20.78
CA MET A 76 -13.89 2.74 19.41
C MET A 76 -14.44 1.53 18.66
N ALA A 77 -14.55 0.37 19.33
CA ALA A 77 -15.13 -0.84 18.72
C ALA A 77 -16.62 -0.64 18.39
N LYS A 78 -17.38 0.04 19.26
CA LYS A 78 -18.79 0.42 18.99
C LYS A 78 -18.89 1.34 17.78
N LEU A 79 -18.07 2.39 17.74
CA LEU A 79 -18.02 3.32 16.60
C LEU A 79 -17.77 2.58 15.29
N TYR A 80 -16.81 1.64 15.26
CA TYR A 80 -16.50 0.87 14.05
C TYR A 80 -17.66 -0.03 13.61
N LYS A 81 -18.40 -0.61 14.56
CA LYS A 81 -19.60 -1.42 14.26
C LYS A 81 -20.74 -0.56 13.72
N GLU A 82 -21.05 0.57 14.35
CA GLU A 82 -22.10 1.49 13.95
C GLU A 82 -21.88 2.06 12.55
N GLU A 83 -20.65 2.42 12.24
CA GLU A 83 -20.27 2.99 10.95
C GLU A 83 -19.88 1.94 9.90
N LYS A 84 -20.04 0.64 10.23
CA LYS A 84 -19.65 -0.50 9.36
C LYS A 84 -18.23 -0.38 8.82
N PHE A 85 -17.34 0.16 9.64
CA PHE A 85 -15.95 0.41 9.28
C PHE A 85 -15.05 -0.77 9.69
N ASN A 86 -14.20 -1.21 8.74
CA ASN A 86 -13.22 -2.25 9.00
C ASN A 86 -11.80 -1.64 9.09
N PRO A 87 -11.20 -1.54 10.29
CA PRO A 87 -9.86 -1.00 10.46
C PRO A 87 -8.77 -1.84 9.79
N MET A 88 -9.01 -3.15 9.58
CA MET A 88 -8.09 -4.05 8.88
C MET A 88 -8.01 -3.78 7.38
N GLY A 89 -8.96 -3.05 6.79
CA GLY A 89 -8.94 -2.70 5.37
C GLY A 89 -7.70 -1.92 4.95
N GLY A 90 -7.11 -1.15 5.85
CA GLY A 90 -5.88 -0.37 5.59
C GLY A 90 -4.61 -1.21 5.41
N CYS A 91 -4.49 -2.38 6.04
CA CYS A 91 -3.31 -3.25 5.96
C CYS A 91 -3.41 -4.33 4.87
N LEU A 92 -4.58 -4.48 4.23
CA LEU A 92 -4.83 -5.51 3.21
C LEU A 92 -3.79 -5.53 2.07
N PRO A 93 -3.32 -4.38 1.51
CA PRO A 93 -2.30 -4.41 0.47
C PRO A 93 -0.99 -5.03 0.94
N MET A 94 -0.59 -4.76 2.17
CA MET A 94 0.63 -5.34 2.74
C MET A 94 0.51 -6.87 2.84
N LEU A 95 -0.64 -7.38 3.28
CA LEU A 95 -0.90 -8.83 3.38
C LEU A 95 -0.86 -9.52 2.01
N ILE A 96 -1.34 -8.86 0.95
CA ILE A 96 -1.31 -9.40 -0.41
C ILE A 96 0.07 -9.26 -1.03
N GLN A 97 0.77 -8.17 -0.75
CA GLN A 97 2.11 -7.92 -1.27
C GLN A 97 3.14 -8.91 -0.71
N LEU A 98 3.04 -9.33 0.57
CA LEU A 98 3.98 -10.25 1.20
C LEU A 98 4.16 -11.58 0.45
N PRO A 99 3.10 -12.33 0.08
CA PRO A 99 3.24 -13.56 -0.68
C PRO A 99 3.90 -13.35 -2.05
N ILE A 100 3.60 -12.23 -2.73
CA ILE A 100 4.18 -11.90 -4.04
C ILE A 100 5.67 -11.63 -3.92
N ILE A 101 6.07 -10.84 -2.92
CA ILE A 101 7.49 -10.57 -2.64
C ILE A 101 8.22 -11.86 -2.30
N MET A 102 7.64 -12.68 -1.44
CA MET A 102 8.24 -13.96 -1.06
C MET A 102 8.34 -14.94 -2.25
N GLY A 103 7.37 -14.91 -3.15
CA GLY A 103 7.40 -15.68 -4.40
C GLY A 103 8.53 -15.20 -5.31
N LEU A 104 8.64 -13.90 -5.54
CA LEU A 104 9.74 -13.32 -6.32
C LEU A 104 11.10 -13.52 -5.67
N PHE A 105 11.20 -13.34 -4.36
CA PHE A 105 12.41 -13.64 -3.62
C PHE A 105 12.85 -15.08 -3.82
N THR A 106 11.93 -16.03 -3.73
CA THR A 106 12.19 -17.46 -3.94
C THR A 106 12.62 -17.75 -5.38
N LEU A 107 11.99 -17.10 -6.36
CA LEU A 107 12.32 -17.19 -7.78
C LEU A 107 13.71 -16.66 -8.08
N LEU A 108 14.01 -15.43 -7.66
CA LEU A 108 15.26 -14.74 -7.99
C LEU A 108 16.47 -15.30 -7.24
N ARG A 109 16.25 -15.91 -6.08
CA ARG A 109 17.31 -16.58 -5.32
C ARG A 109 17.66 -17.96 -5.88
N ASN A 110 16.69 -18.65 -6.49
CA ASN A 110 16.87 -19.99 -7.03
C ASN A 110 16.30 -20.07 -8.45
N PRO A 111 16.85 -19.32 -9.42
CA PRO A 111 16.30 -19.24 -10.77
C PRO A 111 16.25 -20.62 -11.44
N MET A 112 17.28 -21.47 -11.28
CA MET A 112 17.34 -22.82 -11.84
C MET A 112 16.16 -23.72 -11.44
N ARG A 113 15.52 -23.46 -10.29
CA ARG A 113 14.40 -24.27 -9.82
C ARG A 113 13.05 -23.86 -10.43
N TYR A 114 12.90 -22.59 -10.81
CA TYR A 114 11.62 -21.99 -11.18
C TYR A 114 11.58 -21.46 -12.60
N ILE A 115 12.72 -21.41 -13.28
CA ILE A 115 12.88 -21.00 -14.68
C ILE A 115 13.30 -22.24 -15.46
N ALA A 116 12.43 -22.67 -16.38
CA ALA A 116 12.69 -23.84 -17.20
C ALA A 116 13.55 -23.53 -18.45
N ASP A 117 13.74 -22.25 -18.78
CA ASP A 117 14.48 -21.80 -19.96
C ASP A 117 15.93 -21.48 -19.58
N GLU A 118 16.87 -22.26 -20.15
CA GLU A 118 18.31 -22.11 -19.88
C GLU A 118 18.83 -20.71 -20.26
N ASN A 119 18.39 -20.16 -21.39
CA ASN A 119 18.80 -18.82 -21.81
C ASN A 119 18.41 -17.74 -20.80
N MET A 120 17.26 -17.91 -20.17
CA MET A 120 16.81 -17.00 -19.15
C MET A 120 17.56 -17.16 -17.82
N ILE A 121 18.03 -18.37 -17.47
CA ILE A 121 18.89 -18.59 -16.30
C ILE A 121 20.19 -17.78 -16.44
N PHE A 122 20.81 -17.80 -17.61
CA PHE A 122 21.98 -16.97 -17.90
C PHE A 122 21.65 -15.48 -17.94
N ALA A 123 20.45 -15.12 -18.39
CA ALA A 123 20.00 -13.73 -18.44
C ALA A 123 19.87 -13.06 -17.07
N VAL A 124 19.73 -13.83 -15.99
CA VAL A 124 19.77 -13.30 -14.61
C VAL A 124 21.06 -12.55 -14.32
N HIS A 125 22.15 -12.91 -15.00
CA HIS A 125 23.46 -12.28 -14.88
C HIS A 125 23.72 -11.17 -15.92
N GLN A 126 22.71 -10.76 -16.68
CA GLN A 126 22.85 -9.64 -17.62
C GLN A 126 23.12 -8.32 -16.89
N SER A 127 23.85 -7.44 -17.58
CA SER A 127 24.02 -6.06 -17.15
C SER A 127 22.76 -5.23 -17.44
N PHE A 128 22.46 -4.28 -16.57
CA PHE A 128 21.35 -3.36 -16.77
C PHE A 128 21.66 -1.99 -16.17
N LEU A 129 21.59 -0.93 -16.97
CA LEU A 129 21.99 0.43 -16.60
C LEU A 129 23.43 0.46 -16.05
N TRP A 130 23.61 0.83 -14.80
CA TRP A 130 24.93 0.85 -14.11
C TRP A 130 25.29 -0.48 -13.44
N ILE A 131 24.37 -1.46 -13.43
CA ILE A 131 24.55 -2.73 -12.76
C ILE A 131 25.21 -3.70 -13.74
N LYS A 132 26.37 -4.24 -13.35
CA LYS A 132 27.13 -5.16 -14.20
C LYS A 132 26.51 -6.56 -14.25
N ASP A 133 25.87 -6.97 -13.16
CA ASP A 133 25.28 -8.29 -12.98
C ASP A 133 24.03 -8.18 -12.10
N LEU A 134 22.85 -8.44 -12.69
CA LEU A 134 21.58 -8.37 -11.97
C LEU A 134 21.38 -9.48 -10.95
N GLY A 135 22.17 -10.58 -11.05
CA GLY A 135 22.21 -11.67 -10.07
C GLY A 135 23.00 -11.33 -8.82
N GLN A 136 23.80 -10.25 -8.85
CA GLN A 136 24.58 -9.78 -7.71
C GLN A 136 23.90 -8.57 -7.04
N PRO A 137 24.18 -8.31 -5.75
CA PRO A 137 23.67 -7.12 -5.08
C PRO A 137 24.25 -5.82 -5.65
N ASP A 138 23.41 -4.80 -5.80
CA ASP A 138 23.90 -3.42 -5.91
C ASP A 138 24.13 -2.85 -4.50
N LEU A 139 25.30 -2.24 -4.30
CA LEU A 139 25.71 -1.84 -2.95
C LEU A 139 25.12 -0.48 -2.52
N TRP A 140 24.76 0.42 -3.45
CA TRP A 140 24.43 1.79 -3.10
C TRP A 140 23.18 2.35 -3.78
N ILE A 141 23.16 2.40 -5.12
CA ILE A 141 22.13 3.16 -5.86
C ILE A 141 20.74 2.54 -5.68
N LEU A 142 20.60 1.25 -5.97
CA LEU A 142 19.30 0.57 -5.82
C LEU A 142 18.82 0.48 -4.36
N PRO A 143 19.68 0.12 -3.38
CA PRO A 143 19.27 0.14 -1.98
C PRO A 143 18.77 1.49 -1.49
N ILE A 144 19.46 2.58 -1.85
CA ILE A 144 19.03 3.94 -1.50
C ILE A 144 17.72 4.27 -2.21
N ALA A 145 17.62 4.00 -3.52
CA ALA A 145 16.39 4.23 -4.28
C ALA A 145 15.20 3.44 -3.72
N ALA A 146 15.42 2.18 -3.33
CA ALA A 146 14.41 1.32 -2.70
C ALA A 146 13.97 1.86 -1.34
N ALA A 147 14.90 2.30 -0.50
CA ALA A 147 14.60 2.84 0.83
C ALA A 147 13.85 4.18 0.74
N VAL A 148 14.35 5.11 -0.08
CA VAL A 148 13.74 6.44 -0.26
C VAL A 148 12.34 6.32 -0.87
N SER A 149 12.19 5.55 -1.94
CA SER A 149 10.87 5.34 -2.56
C SER A 149 9.90 4.63 -1.63
N THR A 150 10.37 3.70 -0.79
CA THR A 150 9.55 3.06 0.25
C THR A 150 9.11 4.09 1.29
N TYR A 151 10.01 4.92 1.79
CA TYR A 151 9.67 5.96 2.75
C TYR A 151 8.59 6.91 2.21
N ILE A 152 8.77 7.43 0.98
CA ILE A 152 7.82 8.33 0.34
C ILE A 152 6.46 7.64 0.14
N SER A 153 6.47 6.43 -0.42
CA SER A 153 5.26 5.65 -0.67
C SER A 153 4.47 5.39 0.62
N PHE A 154 5.15 4.98 1.69
CA PHE A 154 4.51 4.76 3.00
C PHE A 154 3.99 6.04 3.62
N ALA A 155 4.76 7.13 3.61
CA ALA A 155 4.32 8.42 4.14
C ALA A 155 3.05 8.90 3.43
N MET A 156 2.99 8.79 2.11
CA MET A 156 1.79 9.13 1.33
C MET A 156 0.61 8.20 1.64
N THR A 157 0.85 6.89 1.74
CA THR A 157 -0.20 5.92 2.07
C THR A 157 -0.77 6.18 3.46
N GLN A 158 0.05 6.47 4.46
CA GLN A 158 -0.39 6.81 5.80
C GLN A 158 -1.27 8.07 5.84
N GLN A 159 -0.92 9.10 5.07
CA GLN A 159 -1.76 10.30 4.91
C GLN A 159 -3.09 9.97 4.22
N LEU A 160 -3.07 9.12 3.21
CA LEU A 160 -4.27 8.68 2.49
C LEU A 160 -5.20 7.84 3.36
N THR A 161 -4.66 6.96 4.20
CA THR A 161 -5.45 6.05 5.02
C THR A 161 -5.86 6.64 6.37
N GLY A 162 -5.32 7.80 6.76
CA GLY A 162 -5.57 8.39 8.09
C GLY A 162 -5.09 7.51 9.24
N GLN A 163 -4.19 6.58 8.97
CA GLN A 163 -3.74 5.55 9.90
C GLN A 163 -3.05 6.12 11.16
N ASN A 164 -2.55 7.37 11.05
CA ASN A 164 -1.93 8.08 12.16
C ASN A 164 -2.90 8.35 13.33
N GLU A 165 -4.19 8.42 13.04
CA GLU A 165 -5.23 8.81 14.00
C GLU A 165 -6.02 7.61 14.55
N MET A 166 -5.90 6.42 13.89
CA MET A 166 -6.71 5.25 14.22
C MET A 166 -6.33 4.54 15.52
N MET A 167 -5.08 4.56 15.91
CA MET A 167 -4.55 3.60 16.90
C MET A 167 -4.13 4.22 18.24
N GLY A 168 -4.50 5.48 18.52
CA GLY A 168 -4.13 6.13 19.79
C GLY A 168 -2.62 6.11 20.07
N GLY A 169 -2.22 5.97 21.32
CA GLY A 169 -0.80 5.97 21.72
C GLY A 169 0.02 4.79 21.16
N GLN A 170 -0.58 3.60 21.04
CA GLN A 170 0.09 2.43 20.43
C GLN A 170 0.28 2.58 18.92
N GLY A 171 -0.61 3.31 18.25
CA GLY A 171 -0.50 3.57 16.82
C GLY A 171 0.66 4.48 16.45
N LYS A 172 1.05 5.39 17.32
CA LYS A 172 2.23 6.25 17.09
C LYS A 172 3.52 5.43 16.99
N SER A 173 3.69 4.43 17.86
CA SER A 173 4.86 3.55 17.83
C SER A 173 4.89 2.69 16.58
N MET A 174 3.77 2.03 16.22
CA MET A 174 3.66 1.24 15.01
C MET A 174 3.90 2.08 13.75
N ASN A 175 3.39 3.29 13.75
CA ASN A 175 3.53 4.23 12.64
C ASN A 175 4.98 4.69 12.45
N MET A 176 5.69 4.91 13.54
CA MET A 176 7.12 5.26 13.55
C MET A 176 7.96 4.08 12.99
N ILE A 177 7.67 2.85 13.41
CA ILE A 177 8.31 1.64 12.90
C ILE A 177 8.09 1.52 11.39
N MET A 178 6.85 1.62 10.93
CA MET A 178 6.52 1.51 9.51
C MET A 178 7.12 2.64 8.66
N LYS A 179 7.21 3.84 9.21
CA LYS A 179 7.71 5.01 8.49
C LYS A 179 9.23 5.08 8.40
N TYR A 180 9.94 4.66 9.44
CA TYR A 180 11.40 4.82 9.53
C TYR A 180 12.14 3.49 9.54
N PHE A 181 11.75 2.57 10.42
CA PHE A 181 12.45 1.28 10.56
C PHE A 181 12.29 0.41 9.32
N PHE A 182 11.08 0.35 8.74
CA PHE A 182 10.83 -0.47 7.57
C PHE A 182 11.64 -0.03 6.34
N PRO A 183 11.70 1.25 5.92
CA PRO A 183 12.59 1.68 4.83
C PRO A 183 14.07 1.42 5.10
N LEU A 184 14.52 1.57 6.36
CA LEU A 184 15.89 1.24 6.76
C LEU A 184 16.17 -0.27 6.63
N SER A 185 15.21 -1.13 7.00
CA SER A 185 15.34 -2.58 6.80
C SER A 185 15.39 -2.95 5.32
N ILE A 186 14.66 -2.24 4.46
CA ILE A 186 14.73 -2.42 3.00
C ILE A 186 16.09 -2.00 2.45
N LEU A 187 16.68 -0.93 2.94
CA LEU A 187 18.05 -0.54 2.56
C LEU A 187 19.05 -1.68 2.81
N TRP A 188 18.97 -2.28 3.99
CA TRP A 188 19.85 -3.38 4.37
C TRP A 188 19.58 -4.66 3.56
N LEU A 189 18.30 -5.00 3.39
CA LEU A 189 17.88 -6.16 2.58
C LEU A 189 18.31 -6.02 1.12
N ALA A 190 18.10 -4.85 0.51
CA ALA A 190 18.45 -4.62 -0.89
C ALA A 190 19.96 -4.72 -1.15
N ARG A 191 20.80 -4.51 -0.13
CA ARG A 191 22.25 -4.74 -0.20
C ARG A 191 22.67 -6.21 -0.05
N ALA A 192 21.79 -7.03 0.52
CA ALA A 192 22.06 -8.44 0.78
C ALA A 192 21.54 -9.38 -0.33
N TYR A 193 20.68 -8.86 -1.22
CA TYR A 193 20.00 -9.67 -2.22
C TYR A 193 20.28 -9.21 -3.65
N PRO A 194 20.05 -10.07 -4.67
CA PRO A 194 20.26 -9.74 -6.08
C PRO A 194 19.60 -8.42 -6.49
N ALA A 195 20.30 -7.66 -7.33
CA ALA A 195 19.84 -6.36 -7.83
C ALA A 195 18.47 -6.43 -8.53
N GLY A 196 18.16 -7.57 -9.18
CA GLY A 196 16.84 -7.81 -9.78
C GLY A 196 15.69 -7.68 -8.78
N LEU A 197 15.86 -8.12 -7.52
CA LEU A 197 14.85 -7.95 -6.47
C LEU A 197 14.70 -6.49 -6.05
N ALA A 198 15.82 -5.78 -5.95
CA ALA A 198 15.81 -4.35 -5.62
C ALA A 198 15.16 -3.50 -6.72
N ILE A 199 15.36 -3.86 -8.01
CA ILE A 199 14.66 -3.23 -9.16
C ILE A 199 13.16 -3.44 -9.04
N TYR A 200 12.71 -4.66 -8.80
CA TYR A 200 11.29 -4.95 -8.61
C TYR A 200 10.71 -4.14 -7.44
N TRP A 201 11.41 -4.12 -6.32
CA TRP A 201 10.95 -3.39 -5.13
C TRP A 201 10.88 -1.89 -5.38
N ALA A 202 11.98 -1.26 -5.80
CA ALA A 202 12.04 0.16 -6.07
C ALA A 202 11.03 0.58 -7.15
N GLY A 203 10.99 -0.14 -8.28
CA GLY A 203 10.02 0.07 -9.34
C GLY A 203 8.58 -0.02 -8.85
N GLY A 204 8.28 -1.02 -8.01
CA GLY A 204 6.97 -1.18 -7.37
C GLY A 204 6.60 -0.01 -6.46
N GLN A 205 7.56 0.56 -5.73
CA GLN A 205 7.34 1.75 -4.90
C GLN A 205 7.16 3.03 -5.73
N PHE A 206 7.90 3.20 -6.81
CA PHE A 206 7.68 4.32 -7.74
C PHE A 206 6.28 4.29 -8.34
N ILE A 207 5.83 3.14 -8.81
CA ILE A 207 4.45 2.98 -9.29
C ILE A 207 3.45 3.28 -8.18
N GLN A 208 3.70 2.82 -6.95
CA GLN A 208 2.83 3.09 -5.80
C GLN A 208 2.73 4.57 -5.48
N ILE A 209 3.84 5.33 -5.55
CA ILE A 209 3.85 6.79 -5.37
C ILE A 209 2.95 7.45 -6.42
N PHE A 210 3.09 7.07 -7.69
CA PHE A 210 2.24 7.59 -8.76
C PHE A 210 0.76 7.27 -8.55
N LEU A 211 0.43 6.05 -8.16
CA LEU A 211 -0.93 5.65 -7.81
C LEU A 211 -1.46 6.45 -6.62
N ASN A 212 -0.65 6.67 -5.59
CA ASN A 212 -1.03 7.48 -4.43
C ASN A 212 -1.34 8.93 -4.81
N ILE A 213 -0.56 9.55 -5.71
CA ILE A 213 -0.83 10.90 -6.22
C ILE A 213 -2.18 10.95 -6.94
N ARG A 214 -2.44 9.99 -7.83
CA ARG A 214 -3.72 9.89 -8.53
C ARG A 214 -4.90 9.68 -7.58
N MET A 215 -4.71 8.83 -6.58
CA MET A 215 -5.73 8.50 -5.59
C MET A 215 -6.02 9.65 -4.62
N ASN A 216 -5.03 10.49 -4.32
CA ASN A 216 -5.23 11.70 -3.53
C ASN A 216 -6.26 12.64 -4.17
N LYS A 217 -6.16 12.83 -5.49
CA LYS A 217 -7.12 13.63 -6.26
C LYS A 217 -8.53 13.03 -6.22
N PHE A 218 -8.63 11.71 -6.34
CA PHE A 218 -9.92 11.01 -6.27
C PHE A 218 -10.54 11.11 -4.87
N ARG A 219 -9.73 10.93 -3.81
CA ARG A 219 -10.19 11.07 -2.42
C ARG A 219 -10.68 12.49 -2.11
N ALA A 220 -9.98 13.51 -2.60
CA ALA A 220 -10.41 14.90 -2.42
C ALA A 220 -11.82 15.13 -2.98
N LYS A 221 -12.10 14.60 -4.18
CA LYS A 221 -13.43 14.66 -4.79
C LYS A 221 -14.50 13.93 -3.96
N LEU A 222 -14.20 12.70 -3.52
CA LEU A 222 -15.12 11.93 -2.68
C LEU A 222 -15.45 12.65 -1.37
N LYS A 223 -14.45 13.30 -0.77
CA LYS A 223 -14.65 14.07 0.46
C LYS A 223 -15.56 15.27 0.22
N GLU A 224 -15.36 16.00 -0.86
CA GLU A 224 -16.20 17.13 -1.25
C GLU A 224 -17.66 16.71 -1.50
N GLU A 225 -17.86 15.59 -2.21
CA GLU A 225 -19.20 15.02 -2.44
C GLU A 225 -19.87 14.63 -1.11
N GLN A 226 -19.16 13.98 -0.20
CA GLN A 226 -19.70 13.60 1.11
C GLN A 226 -20.05 14.81 1.98
N GLU A 227 -19.21 15.86 2.00
CA GLU A 227 -19.50 17.09 2.71
C GLU A 227 -20.73 17.81 2.14
N LEU A 228 -20.91 17.79 0.82
CA LEU A 228 -22.08 18.36 0.16
C LEU A 228 -23.37 17.59 0.49
N GLU A 229 -23.30 16.24 0.46
CA GLU A 229 -24.43 15.40 0.86
C GLU A 229 -24.81 15.61 2.33
N GLU A 230 -23.83 15.73 3.21
CA GLU A 230 -24.08 15.98 4.63
C GLU A 230 -24.74 17.35 4.86
N LYS A 231 -24.28 18.40 4.14
CA LYS A 231 -24.91 19.72 4.17
C LYS A 231 -26.35 19.67 3.68
N ARG A 232 -26.63 18.94 2.58
CA ARG A 232 -28.00 18.73 2.08
C ARG A 232 -28.89 18.04 3.11
N ARG A 233 -28.42 16.94 3.71
CA ARG A 233 -29.14 16.21 4.77
C ARG A 233 -29.43 17.08 6.00
N ARG A 234 -28.50 17.93 6.40
CA ARG A 234 -28.72 18.89 7.52
C ARG A 234 -29.76 19.93 7.16
N ALA A 235 -29.72 20.49 5.95
CA ALA A 235 -30.70 21.44 5.47
C ALA A 235 -32.09 20.81 5.38
N GLU A 236 -32.23 19.58 4.85
CA GLU A 236 -33.52 18.88 4.78
C GLU A 236 -34.11 18.61 6.17
N LYS A 237 -33.30 18.18 7.13
CA LYS A 237 -33.75 17.99 8.53
C LYS A 237 -34.19 19.31 9.19
N GLN A 238 -33.51 20.41 8.89
CA GLN A 238 -33.92 21.74 9.40
C GLN A 238 -35.24 22.18 8.78
N LEU A 239 -35.42 22.00 7.47
CA LEU A 239 -36.64 22.31 6.75
C LEU A 239 -37.84 21.49 7.28
N GLU A 240 -37.62 20.20 7.54
CA GLU A 240 -38.62 19.30 8.12
C GLU A 240 -39.04 19.75 9.54
N LYS A 241 -38.04 20.14 10.38
CA LYS A 241 -38.33 20.68 11.71
C LYS A 241 -39.13 21.98 11.63
N MET A 242 -38.82 22.91 10.71
CA MET A 242 -39.55 24.17 10.51
C MET A 242 -40.97 23.91 10.02
N LYS A 243 -41.17 22.96 9.08
CA LYS A 243 -42.53 22.56 8.63
C LYS A 243 -43.36 21.99 9.77
N LYS A 244 -42.79 21.10 10.61
CA LYS A 244 -43.45 20.53 11.78
C LYS A 244 -43.81 21.60 12.85
N ALA A 245 -42.96 22.60 13.03
CA ALA A 245 -43.23 23.73 13.95
C ALA A 245 -44.36 24.63 13.44
N ARG A 246 -44.41 24.88 12.11
CA ARG A 246 -45.50 25.66 11.48
C ARG A 246 -46.86 24.96 11.53
N MET A 247 -46.91 23.64 11.55
CA MET A 247 -48.17 22.86 11.63
C MET A 247 -48.69 22.71 13.07
N LYS A 248 -47.91 23.10 14.08
CA LYS A 248 -48.31 23.00 15.51
C LYS A 248 -48.69 24.33 16.15
N GLY A 249 -48.51 25.44 15.46
CA GLY A 249 -48.96 26.78 15.83
C GLY A 249 -50.10 27.23 14.96
#